data_66c4d8d1377f1f8e98f911868d88bef4
#
_entry.id   66c4d8d1377f1f8e98f911868d88bef4
#
_cell.length_a   1.000
_cell.length_b   1.000
_cell.length_c   1.000
_cell.angle_alpha   90.00
_cell.angle_beta   90.00
_cell.angle_gamma   90.00
#
_symmetry.space_group_name_H-M   'P 1'
#
loop_
_entity.id
_entity.type
_entity.pdbx_description
1 polymer ?
#
loop_
_entity_poly.entity_id
_entity_poly.type
_entity_poly.pdbx_seq_one_letter_code
_entity_poly.pdbx_strand_id
1 'polypeptide(L)'
;MNALTATNFNFPGQTNVYHGKVRDVYFIGEDCLAMVATDRISAFDVILPKGIPFKGQILNQIAAKFLDATADIVPNWKQATPDPMVTVGVRCEGYPVEMIVRGYLCGSAWRAYKSGVREICGVKLPEGMRENEKFPTPIITPTTKAEIGAHDEDISREEIIAQGLIPEAEYEQLEKYTLALFARGQEIAAKQGLILVDTKYEFGKHGDQILLMDEVHTPDSSRYFYAEGYEERFEAGEPQKQLSKEFVREWLMDNGFQGKEGQQVPEMTDEVVAGITARY
;
A
#
# COMPACT_ATOMS: atom_id res chain seq x y z
N MET A 1 -1.50 11.09 24.00
CA MET A 1 -2.79 11.04 23.26
C MET A 1 -3.17 9.57 23.08
N ASN A 2 -4.46 9.24 23.16
CA ASN A 2 -4.90 7.85 23.01
C ASN A 2 -5.03 7.52 21.53
N ALA A 3 -4.41 6.43 21.11
CA ALA A 3 -4.58 5.86 19.76
C ALA A 3 -5.81 4.93 19.72
N LEU A 4 -6.59 4.98 18.65
CA LEU A 4 -7.69 4.04 18.41
C LEU A 4 -7.13 2.73 17.82
N THR A 5 -6.96 1.71 18.63
CA THR A 5 -6.38 0.43 18.20
C THR A 5 -7.39 -0.71 18.05
N ALA A 6 -8.63 -0.52 18.50
CA ALA A 6 -9.72 -1.50 18.37
C ALA A 6 -11.04 -0.78 18.21
N THR A 7 -11.94 -1.37 17.43
CA THR A 7 -13.32 -0.91 17.29
C THR A 7 -14.29 -2.04 17.60
N ASN A 8 -15.48 -1.67 18.10
CA ASN A 8 -16.56 -2.61 18.39
C ASN A 8 -17.89 -1.90 18.13
N PHE A 9 -18.15 -1.60 16.85
CA PHE A 9 -19.40 -0.99 16.44
C PHE A 9 -20.47 -2.05 16.16
N ASN A 10 -21.71 -1.66 16.28
CA ASN A 10 -22.87 -2.45 15.90
C ASN A 10 -23.78 -1.59 15.03
N PHE A 11 -23.62 -1.70 13.72
CA PHE A 11 -24.41 -0.94 12.75
C PHE A 11 -25.76 -1.65 12.46
N PRO A 12 -26.83 -0.89 12.24
CA PRO A 12 -28.08 -1.47 11.74
C PRO A 12 -27.85 -2.24 10.45
N GLY A 13 -28.27 -3.51 10.40
CA GLY A 13 -28.08 -4.39 9.24
C GLY A 13 -26.68 -4.97 9.10
N GLN A 14 -25.81 -4.82 10.09
CA GLN A 14 -24.49 -5.44 10.08
C GLN A 14 -24.61 -6.97 10.03
N THR A 15 -23.93 -7.59 9.06
CA THR A 15 -23.92 -9.04 8.84
C THR A 15 -22.63 -9.70 9.30
N ASN A 16 -21.50 -8.95 9.25
CA ASN A 16 -20.19 -9.46 9.64
C ASN A 16 -19.24 -8.31 10.01
N VAL A 17 -18.12 -8.63 10.64
CA VAL A 17 -16.99 -7.74 10.85
C VAL A 17 -15.68 -8.49 10.59
N TYR A 18 -14.74 -7.83 9.92
CA TYR A 18 -13.39 -8.31 9.71
C TYR A 18 -12.40 -7.34 10.35
N HIS A 19 -11.58 -7.83 11.28
CA HIS A 19 -10.52 -7.05 11.91
C HIS A 19 -9.20 -7.32 11.21
N GLY A 20 -8.80 -6.40 10.32
CA GLY A 20 -7.52 -6.48 9.60
C GLY A 20 -6.34 -5.94 10.40
N LYS A 21 -5.14 -5.94 9.80
CA LYS A 21 -3.92 -5.46 10.47
C LYS A 21 -3.98 -3.97 10.85
N VAL A 22 -4.70 -3.15 10.08
CA VAL A 22 -4.79 -1.70 10.25
C VAL A 22 -6.25 -1.21 10.22
N ARG A 23 -7.11 -1.88 9.48
CA ARG A 23 -8.51 -1.50 9.26
C ARG A 23 -9.47 -2.53 9.79
N ASP A 24 -10.59 -2.06 10.32
CA ASP A 24 -11.74 -2.88 10.66
C ASP A 24 -12.82 -2.65 9.61
N VAL A 25 -13.35 -3.73 9.02
CA VAL A 25 -14.34 -3.67 7.94
C VAL A 25 -15.65 -4.26 8.44
N TYR A 26 -16.68 -3.44 8.47
CA TYR A 26 -18.04 -3.80 8.87
C TYR A 26 -18.89 -4.00 7.62
N PHE A 27 -19.38 -5.21 7.41
CA PHE A 27 -20.27 -5.55 6.30
C PHE A 27 -21.70 -5.25 6.70
N ILE A 28 -22.44 -4.52 5.87
CA ILE A 28 -23.80 -4.04 6.14
C ILE A 28 -24.69 -4.46 4.98
N GLY A 29 -25.68 -5.32 5.25
CA GLY A 29 -26.48 -5.95 4.20
C GLY A 29 -25.61 -6.77 3.25
N GLU A 30 -25.98 -6.79 1.97
CA GLU A 30 -25.30 -7.56 0.92
C GLU A 30 -24.20 -6.75 0.22
N ASP A 31 -24.43 -5.47 -0.01
CA ASP A 31 -23.64 -4.65 -0.95
C ASP A 31 -22.85 -3.50 -0.32
N CYS A 32 -23.02 -3.24 0.98
CA CYS A 32 -22.41 -2.10 1.65
C CYS A 32 -21.35 -2.54 2.67
N LEU A 33 -20.32 -1.72 2.81
CA LEU A 33 -19.38 -1.85 3.92
C LEU A 33 -18.98 -0.49 4.49
N ALA A 34 -18.64 -0.47 5.78
CA ALA A 34 -17.96 0.65 6.44
C ALA A 34 -16.56 0.19 6.86
N MET A 35 -15.55 0.88 6.35
CA MET A 35 -14.15 0.61 6.67
C MET A 35 -13.65 1.66 7.65
N VAL A 36 -13.15 1.23 8.80
CA VAL A 36 -12.57 2.09 9.84
C VAL A 36 -11.05 1.93 9.82
N ALA A 37 -10.35 2.99 9.43
CA ALA A 37 -8.89 3.03 9.53
C ALA A 37 -8.51 3.31 10.98
N THR A 38 -7.90 2.33 11.64
CA THR A 38 -7.45 2.46 13.02
C THR A 38 -6.02 3.03 13.09
N ASP A 39 -5.59 3.36 14.29
CA ASP A 39 -4.22 3.82 14.57
C ASP A 39 -3.21 2.66 14.72
N ARG A 40 -3.66 1.40 14.48
CA ARG A 40 -2.73 0.26 14.42
C ARG A 40 -1.71 0.47 13.33
N ILE A 41 -0.49 0.03 13.59
CA ILE A 41 0.59 -0.04 12.61
C ILE A 41 1.09 -1.47 12.52
N SER A 42 1.35 -1.94 11.33
CA SER A 42 1.96 -3.26 11.08
C SER A 42 3.21 -3.13 10.23
N ALA A 43 4.21 -3.94 10.54
CA ALA A 43 5.41 -4.11 9.72
C ALA A 43 5.84 -5.57 9.77
N PHE A 44 6.37 -6.11 8.66
CA PHE A 44 6.72 -7.53 8.53
C PHE A 44 5.55 -8.46 8.90
N ASP A 45 4.34 -8.09 8.49
CA ASP A 45 3.08 -8.79 8.79
C ASP A 45 2.68 -8.90 10.27
N VAL A 46 3.41 -8.24 11.15
CA VAL A 46 3.13 -8.18 12.59
C VAL A 46 2.50 -6.84 12.95
N ILE A 47 1.39 -6.88 13.70
CA ILE A 47 0.79 -5.68 14.30
C ILE A 47 1.68 -5.28 15.48
N LEU A 48 2.17 -4.04 15.47
CA LEU A 48 3.03 -3.54 16.54
C LEU A 48 2.22 -3.22 17.80
N PRO A 49 2.83 -3.31 19.00
CA PRO A 49 2.11 -3.28 20.27
C PRO A 49 1.49 -1.92 20.63
N LYS A 50 1.98 -0.81 20.05
CA LYS A 50 1.39 0.53 20.26
C LYS A 50 0.82 1.07 18.96
N GLY A 51 -0.35 1.71 19.06
CA GLY A 51 -0.94 2.48 17.96
C GLY A 51 -0.24 3.83 17.80
N ILE A 52 -0.34 4.38 16.59
CA ILE A 52 0.23 5.68 16.23
C ILE A 52 -0.90 6.71 16.20
N PRO A 53 -0.96 7.66 17.15
CA PRO A 53 -2.04 8.63 17.20
C PRO A 53 -2.25 9.35 15.89
N PHE A 54 -3.52 9.50 15.46
CA PHE A 54 -3.97 10.14 14.22
C PHE A 54 -3.66 9.37 12.92
N LYS A 55 -2.91 8.27 12.97
CA LYS A 55 -2.56 7.51 11.76
C LYS A 55 -3.78 7.12 10.94
N GLY A 56 -4.82 6.59 11.59
CA GLY A 56 -6.06 6.20 10.93
C GLY A 56 -6.74 7.37 10.20
N GLN A 57 -6.81 8.53 10.84
CA GLN A 57 -7.38 9.74 10.23
C GLN A 57 -6.58 10.18 9.00
N ILE A 58 -5.26 10.18 9.09
CA ILE A 58 -4.37 10.57 7.99
C ILE A 58 -4.56 9.62 6.81
N LEU A 59 -4.48 8.32 7.04
CA LEU A 59 -4.62 7.31 5.99
C LEU A 59 -5.98 7.39 5.29
N ASN A 60 -7.07 7.47 6.06
CA ASN A 60 -8.42 7.49 5.50
C ASN A 60 -8.70 8.75 4.68
N GLN A 61 -8.27 9.92 5.18
CA GLN A 61 -8.47 11.19 4.47
C GLN A 61 -7.61 11.28 3.20
N ILE A 62 -6.36 10.80 3.23
CA ILE A 62 -5.50 10.73 2.04
C ILE A 62 -6.12 9.77 1.03
N ALA A 63 -6.52 8.56 1.45
CA ALA A 63 -7.17 7.59 0.56
C ALA A 63 -8.43 8.16 -0.08
N ALA A 64 -9.33 8.78 0.71
CA ALA A 64 -10.55 9.38 0.20
C ALA A 64 -10.28 10.47 -0.84
N LYS A 65 -9.31 11.36 -0.58
CA LYS A 65 -8.88 12.41 -1.51
C LYS A 65 -8.37 11.83 -2.83
N PHE A 66 -7.55 10.79 -2.79
CA PHE A 66 -7.02 10.19 -4.01
C PHE A 66 -8.05 9.36 -4.76
N LEU A 67 -8.99 8.68 -4.07
CA LEU A 67 -10.12 8.02 -4.69
C LEU A 67 -10.98 9.01 -5.49
N ASP A 68 -11.21 10.22 -4.96
CA ASP A 68 -11.90 11.28 -5.68
C ASP A 68 -11.08 11.82 -6.86
N ALA A 69 -9.78 12.04 -6.67
CA ALA A 69 -8.88 12.62 -7.68
C ALA A 69 -8.57 11.67 -8.85
N THR A 70 -8.95 10.40 -8.75
CA THR A 70 -8.73 9.35 -9.76
C THR A 70 -10.01 8.70 -10.27
N ALA A 71 -11.19 9.22 -9.86
CA ALA A 71 -12.48 8.65 -10.23
C ALA A 71 -12.80 8.74 -11.74
N ASP A 72 -12.13 9.63 -12.46
CA ASP A 72 -12.19 9.74 -13.91
C ASP A 72 -11.35 8.67 -14.65
N ILE A 73 -10.42 8.02 -13.98
CA ILE A 73 -9.58 6.93 -14.52
C ILE A 73 -10.28 5.58 -14.34
N VAL A 74 -10.69 5.30 -13.12
CA VAL A 74 -11.40 4.07 -12.75
C VAL A 74 -12.41 4.39 -11.65
N PRO A 75 -13.64 3.87 -11.74
CA PRO A 75 -14.59 3.98 -10.64
C PRO A 75 -14.05 3.25 -9.41
N ASN A 76 -14.47 3.68 -8.24
CA ASN A 76 -13.98 3.14 -6.99
C ASN A 76 -15.10 2.79 -6.01
N TRP A 77 -14.74 2.04 -4.97
CA TRP A 77 -15.67 1.52 -3.98
C TRP A 77 -16.28 2.57 -3.05
N LYS A 78 -15.64 3.76 -2.92
CA LYS A 78 -16.05 4.81 -1.96
C LYS A 78 -17.36 5.48 -2.38
N GLN A 79 -18.29 5.60 -1.44
CA GLN A 79 -19.53 6.38 -1.57
C GLN A 79 -19.51 7.62 -0.67
N ALA A 80 -19.04 7.49 0.59
CA ALA A 80 -19.00 8.58 1.54
C ALA A 80 -17.85 8.44 2.54
N THR A 81 -17.47 9.57 3.14
CA THR A 81 -16.48 9.64 4.24
C THR A 81 -17.12 10.38 5.40
N PRO A 82 -17.97 9.70 6.19
CA PRO A 82 -18.77 10.33 7.25
C PRO A 82 -17.96 10.76 8.47
N ASP A 83 -16.75 10.22 8.64
CA ASP A 83 -15.82 10.53 9.72
C ASP A 83 -14.38 10.52 9.18
N PRO A 84 -13.44 11.29 9.74
CA PRO A 84 -12.03 11.27 9.33
C PRO A 84 -11.39 9.89 9.28
N MET A 85 -11.86 8.94 10.07
CA MET A 85 -11.36 7.56 10.11
C MET A 85 -12.22 6.57 9.34
N VAL A 86 -13.39 6.96 8.82
CA VAL A 86 -14.38 6.04 8.25
C VAL A 86 -14.68 6.37 6.80
N THR A 87 -14.60 5.36 5.95
CA THR A 87 -15.13 5.39 4.58
C THR A 87 -16.23 4.34 4.45
N VAL A 88 -17.35 4.74 3.87
CA VAL A 88 -18.46 3.86 3.53
C VAL A 88 -18.53 3.70 2.03
N GLY A 89 -18.79 2.48 1.56
CA GLY A 89 -18.85 2.23 0.13
C GLY A 89 -19.44 0.87 -0.23
N VAL A 90 -19.30 0.51 -1.49
CA VAL A 90 -19.82 -0.76 -2.01
C VAL A 90 -18.86 -1.91 -1.69
N ARG A 91 -19.46 -3.06 -1.41
CA ARG A 91 -18.72 -4.30 -1.28
C ARG A 91 -18.32 -4.79 -2.66
N CYS A 92 -17.04 -5.08 -2.83
CA CYS A 92 -16.49 -5.64 -4.06
C CYS A 92 -16.00 -7.07 -3.83
N GLU A 93 -16.10 -7.89 -4.84
CA GLU A 93 -15.39 -9.16 -4.92
C GLU A 93 -13.97 -8.89 -5.39
N GLY A 94 -13.00 -8.94 -4.45
CA GLY A 94 -11.61 -8.59 -4.73
C GLY A 94 -10.91 -9.60 -5.64
N TYR A 95 -10.11 -9.12 -6.58
CA TYR A 95 -9.18 -9.99 -7.30
C TYR A 95 -8.11 -10.53 -6.32
N PRO A 96 -7.66 -11.77 -6.50
CA PRO A 96 -6.68 -12.40 -5.61
C PRO A 96 -5.23 -11.94 -5.87
N VAL A 97 -5.06 -10.74 -6.40
CA VAL A 97 -3.76 -10.17 -6.82
C VAL A 97 -3.69 -8.71 -6.40
N GLU A 98 -2.54 -8.30 -5.87
CA GLU A 98 -2.20 -6.89 -5.67
C GLU A 98 -1.37 -6.39 -6.85
N MET A 99 -1.74 -5.25 -7.43
CA MET A 99 -1.04 -4.61 -8.54
C MET A 99 0.00 -3.62 -8.00
N ILE A 100 1.25 -4.06 -7.91
CA ILE A 100 2.36 -3.20 -7.47
C ILE A 100 2.99 -2.54 -8.69
N VAL A 101 3.08 -1.23 -8.69
CA VAL A 101 3.76 -0.44 -9.73
C VAL A 101 4.97 0.25 -9.15
N ARG A 102 6.10 0.20 -9.86
CA ARG A 102 7.37 0.77 -9.43
C ARG A 102 7.93 1.70 -10.50
N GLY A 103 8.17 2.94 -10.11
CA GLY A 103 8.86 3.93 -10.94
C GLY A 103 10.38 3.98 -10.69
N TYR A 104 10.84 3.38 -9.57
CA TYR A 104 12.22 3.43 -9.10
C TYR A 104 12.65 2.09 -8.52
N LEU A 105 13.93 1.79 -8.63
CA LEU A 105 14.53 0.56 -8.08
C LEU A 105 14.86 0.75 -6.60
N CYS A 106 13.93 0.39 -5.71
CA CYS A 106 14.09 0.53 -4.27
C CYS A 106 13.38 -0.58 -3.48
N GLY A 107 13.54 -0.59 -2.18
CA GLY A 107 12.88 -1.52 -1.27
C GLY A 107 13.15 -3.00 -1.59
N SER A 108 12.10 -3.82 -1.69
CA SER A 108 12.26 -5.26 -1.99
C SER A 108 12.88 -5.51 -3.36
N ALA A 109 12.51 -4.74 -4.37
CA ALA A 109 13.07 -4.85 -5.71
C ALA A 109 14.58 -4.56 -5.73
N TRP A 110 15.04 -3.53 -4.99
CA TRP A 110 16.47 -3.28 -4.85
C TRP A 110 17.18 -4.41 -4.10
N ARG A 111 16.62 -4.92 -3.01
CA ARG A 111 17.22 -6.04 -2.27
C ARG A 111 17.40 -7.27 -3.16
N ALA A 112 16.39 -7.60 -3.97
CA ALA A 112 16.47 -8.68 -4.94
C ALA A 112 17.54 -8.39 -6.02
N TYR A 113 17.54 -7.19 -6.60
CA TYR A 113 18.51 -6.77 -7.61
C TYR A 113 19.95 -6.82 -7.07
N LYS A 114 20.19 -6.32 -5.86
CA LYS A 114 21.50 -6.36 -5.19
C LYS A 114 21.98 -7.78 -4.93
N SER A 115 21.07 -8.75 -4.71
CA SER A 115 21.40 -10.16 -4.58
C SER A 115 21.67 -10.90 -5.90
N GLY A 116 21.56 -10.20 -7.04
CA GLY A 116 21.83 -10.75 -8.37
C GLY A 116 20.59 -11.06 -9.20
N VAL A 117 19.37 -10.86 -8.67
CA VAL A 117 18.12 -11.04 -9.44
C VAL A 117 18.03 -9.97 -10.53
N ARG A 118 17.66 -10.40 -11.74
CA ARG A 118 17.50 -9.51 -12.92
C ARG A 118 16.14 -9.65 -13.58
N GLU A 119 15.25 -10.39 -12.97
CA GLU A 119 13.86 -10.52 -13.42
C GLU A 119 12.94 -10.63 -12.20
N ILE A 120 11.91 -9.80 -12.12
CA ILE A 120 10.90 -9.82 -11.05
C ILE A 120 9.54 -9.90 -11.72
N CYS A 121 8.71 -10.86 -11.32
CA CYS A 121 7.35 -11.08 -11.87
C CYS A 121 7.34 -11.15 -13.41
N GLY A 122 8.35 -11.78 -14.03
CA GLY A 122 8.49 -11.86 -15.48
C GLY A 122 9.05 -10.59 -16.16
N VAL A 123 9.28 -9.52 -15.40
CA VAL A 123 9.84 -8.25 -15.93
C VAL A 123 11.35 -8.25 -15.80
N LYS A 124 12.05 -8.15 -16.93
CA LYS A 124 13.52 -8.01 -16.96
C LYS A 124 13.94 -6.62 -16.52
N LEU A 125 14.87 -6.58 -15.59
CA LEU A 125 15.45 -5.34 -15.07
C LEU A 125 16.70 -4.96 -15.86
N PRO A 126 16.90 -3.65 -16.16
CA PRO A 126 18.13 -3.19 -16.82
C PRO A 126 19.38 -3.53 -16.00
N GLU A 127 20.50 -3.79 -16.69
CA GLU A 127 21.79 -3.98 -16.02
C GLU A 127 22.41 -2.66 -15.55
N GLY A 128 23.18 -2.73 -14.48
CA GLY A 128 23.96 -1.60 -13.97
C GLY A 128 23.16 -0.54 -13.21
N MET A 129 21.90 -0.80 -12.88
CA MET A 129 21.09 0.11 -12.07
C MET A 129 21.61 0.23 -10.63
N ARG A 130 21.46 1.41 -10.08
CA ARG A 130 21.79 1.75 -8.68
C ARG A 130 20.52 1.82 -7.81
N GLU A 131 20.72 1.78 -6.52
CA GLU A 131 19.61 1.99 -5.55
C GLU A 131 18.93 3.34 -5.76
N ASN A 132 17.62 3.36 -5.71
CA ASN A 132 16.77 4.52 -5.92
C ASN A 132 16.80 5.11 -7.34
N GLU A 133 17.39 4.40 -8.31
CA GLU A 133 17.38 4.81 -9.70
C GLU A 133 16.00 4.70 -10.32
N LYS A 134 15.65 5.71 -11.12
CA LYS A 134 14.39 5.73 -11.87
C LYS A 134 14.43 4.71 -13.00
N PHE A 135 13.38 3.89 -13.12
CA PHE A 135 13.20 3.02 -14.29
C PHE A 135 12.94 3.85 -15.55
N PRO A 136 13.40 3.40 -16.72
CA PRO A 136 13.06 4.06 -18.00
C PRO A 136 11.54 4.18 -18.22
N THR A 137 10.79 3.17 -17.81
CA THR A 137 9.33 3.14 -17.73
C THR A 137 8.91 2.46 -16.44
N PRO A 138 7.81 2.87 -15.80
CA PRO A 138 7.30 2.16 -14.64
C PRO A 138 7.04 0.68 -14.96
N ILE A 139 7.37 -0.18 -14.02
CA ILE A 139 7.15 -1.63 -14.13
C ILE A 139 6.04 -2.08 -13.19
N ILE A 140 5.30 -3.11 -13.59
CA ILE A 140 4.27 -3.74 -12.75
C ILE A 140 4.80 -5.09 -12.27
N THR A 141 4.80 -5.29 -10.95
CA THR A 141 5.30 -6.50 -10.28
C THR A 141 4.24 -7.01 -9.32
N PRO A 142 3.25 -7.78 -9.81
CA PRO A 142 2.13 -8.21 -8.99
C PRO A 142 2.55 -9.18 -7.88
N THR A 143 1.73 -9.25 -6.83
CA THR A 143 1.81 -10.30 -5.82
C THR A 143 0.47 -10.99 -5.65
N THR A 144 0.47 -12.26 -5.29
CA THR A 144 -0.73 -12.93 -4.82
C THR A 144 -1.18 -12.31 -3.51
N LYS A 145 -2.47 -12.30 -3.26
CA LYS A 145 -3.03 -11.89 -1.97
C LYS A 145 -3.12 -13.13 -1.08
N ALA A 146 -2.17 -13.23 -0.14
CA ALA A 146 -2.10 -14.37 0.75
C ALA A 146 -3.26 -14.40 1.77
N GLU A 147 -3.61 -15.60 2.23
CA GLU A 147 -4.48 -15.76 3.39
C GLU A 147 -3.80 -15.23 4.66
N ILE A 148 -4.61 -14.92 5.68
CA ILE A 148 -4.11 -14.39 6.96
C ILE A 148 -3.06 -15.34 7.55
N GLY A 149 -1.85 -14.83 7.76
CA GLY A 149 -0.73 -15.60 8.31
C GLY A 149 0.22 -16.21 7.27
N ALA A 150 -0.07 -16.06 5.99
CA ALA A 150 0.86 -16.33 4.89
C ALA A 150 1.45 -15.02 4.35
N HIS A 151 2.52 -15.13 3.57
CA HIS A 151 3.13 -13.97 2.91
C HIS A 151 2.66 -13.87 1.46
N ASP A 152 2.49 -12.64 0.99
CA ASP A 152 2.24 -12.36 -0.42
C ASP A 152 3.47 -12.82 -1.25
N GLU A 153 3.22 -13.50 -2.35
CA GLU A 153 4.26 -14.04 -3.21
C GLU A 153 4.26 -13.32 -4.56
N ASP A 154 5.47 -13.02 -5.06
CA ASP A 154 5.64 -12.47 -6.41
C ASP A 154 5.04 -13.42 -7.43
N ILE A 155 4.27 -12.89 -8.39
CA ILE A 155 3.64 -13.66 -9.46
C ILE A 155 3.72 -12.88 -10.78
N SER A 156 4.00 -13.55 -11.87
CA SER A 156 4.03 -12.93 -13.20
C SER A 156 2.65 -12.82 -13.81
N ARG A 157 2.50 -11.93 -14.82
CA ARG A 157 1.31 -11.84 -15.67
C ARG A 157 0.94 -13.20 -16.25
N GLU A 158 1.94 -13.89 -16.79
CA GLU A 158 1.77 -15.19 -17.46
C GLU A 158 1.22 -16.24 -16.49
N GLU A 159 1.73 -16.25 -15.26
CA GLU A 159 1.26 -17.16 -14.21
C GLU A 159 -0.17 -16.83 -13.75
N ILE A 160 -0.50 -15.53 -13.58
CA ILE A 160 -1.86 -15.09 -13.22
C ILE A 160 -2.88 -15.60 -14.25
N ILE A 161 -2.58 -15.45 -15.54
CA ILE A 161 -3.44 -15.88 -16.63
C ILE A 161 -3.49 -17.42 -16.74
N ALA A 162 -2.33 -18.06 -16.67
CA ALA A 162 -2.22 -19.52 -16.78
C ALA A 162 -2.93 -20.26 -15.63
N GLN A 163 -2.90 -19.69 -14.42
CA GLN A 163 -3.61 -20.23 -13.27
C GLN A 163 -5.10 -19.86 -13.24
N GLY A 164 -5.56 -19.03 -14.17
CA GLY A 164 -6.96 -18.59 -14.25
C GLY A 164 -7.38 -17.68 -13.07
N LEU A 165 -6.44 -17.03 -12.42
CA LEU A 165 -6.72 -16.13 -11.29
C LEU A 165 -7.48 -14.89 -11.75
N ILE A 166 -7.14 -14.37 -12.92
CA ILE A 166 -7.80 -13.22 -13.56
C ILE A 166 -7.89 -13.52 -15.06
N PRO A 167 -9.05 -13.32 -15.71
CA PRO A 167 -9.16 -13.40 -17.17
C PRO A 167 -8.21 -12.41 -17.84
N GLU A 168 -7.57 -12.82 -18.94
CA GLU A 168 -6.55 -12.00 -19.62
C GLU A 168 -7.04 -10.59 -19.96
N ALA A 169 -8.24 -10.46 -20.51
CA ALA A 169 -8.82 -9.15 -20.87
C ALA A 169 -9.04 -8.25 -19.64
N GLU A 170 -9.41 -8.83 -18.50
CA GLU A 170 -9.56 -8.08 -17.25
C GLU A 170 -8.18 -7.67 -16.71
N TYR A 171 -7.19 -8.57 -16.74
CA TYR A 171 -5.83 -8.28 -16.31
C TYR A 171 -5.21 -7.14 -17.13
N GLU A 172 -5.37 -7.14 -18.45
CA GLU A 172 -4.94 -6.02 -19.31
C GLU A 172 -5.60 -4.69 -18.93
N GLN A 173 -6.85 -4.73 -18.49
CA GLN A 173 -7.53 -3.55 -18.02
C GLN A 173 -6.96 -3.07 -16.67
N LEU A 174 -6.62 -4.01 -15.75
CA LEU A 174 -5.95 -3.67 -14.49
C LEU A 174 -4.57 -3.04 -14.72
N GLU A 175 -3.78 -3.53 -15.69
CA GLU A 175 -2.49 -2.91 -16.06
C GLU A 175 -2.68 -1.48 -16.53
N LYS A 176 -3.65 -1.21 -17.41
CA LYS A 176 -3.97 0.13 -17.91
C LYS A 176 -4.37 1.07 -16.76
N TYR A 177 -5.25 0.62 -15.88
CA TYR A 177 -5.66 1.38 -14.71
C TYR A 177 -4.49 1.65 -13.78
N THR A 178 -3.66 0.64 -13.49
CA THR A 178 -2.47 0.74 -12.64
C THR A 178 -1.51 1.82 -13.13
N LEU A 179 -1.17 1.83 -14.40
CA LEU A 179 -0.27 2.81 -14.98
C LEU A 179 -0.87 4.22 -15.00
N ALA A 180 -2.16 4.36 -15.33
CA ALA A 180 -2.84 5.66 -15.34
C ALA A 180 -3.00 6.25 -13.94
N LEU A 181 -3.35 5.42 -12.95
CA LEU A 181 -3.41 5.82 -11.53
C LEU A 181 -2.04 6.28 -11.03
N PHE A 182 -0.98 5.53 -11.38
CA PHE A 182 0.38 5.86 -10.97
C PHE A 182 0.83 7.19 -11.58
N ALA A 183 0.59 7.42 -12.86
CA ALA A 183 0.91 8.69 -13.53
C ALA A 183 0.16 9.87 -12.87
N ARG A 184 -1.13 9.74 -12.59
CA ARG A 184 -1.92 10.75 -11.86
C ARG A 184 -1.37 10.99 -10.44
N GLY A 185 -0.98 9.93 -9.74
CA GLY A 185 -0.36 10.02 -8.41
C GLY A 185 0.97 10.77 -8.46
N GLN A 186 1.81 10.51 -9.47
CA GLN A 186 3.07 11.23 -9.69
C GLN A 186 2.84 12.73 -9.98
N GLU A 187 1.85 13.07 -10.79
CA GLU A 187 1.48 14.47 -11.08
C GLU A 187 1.04 15.22 -9.81
N ILE A 188 0.23 14.59 -8.98
CA ILE A 188 -0.25 15.18 -7.71
C ILE A 188 0.89 15.32 -6.72
N ALA A 189 1.73 14.30 -6.57
CA ALA A 189 2.90 14.31 -5.70
C ALA A 189 3.90 15.41 -6.09
N ALA A 190 4.18 15.56 -7.39
CA ALA A 190 5.10 16.58 -7.89
C ALA A 190 4.67 18.01 -7.51
N LYS A 191 3.37 18.30 -7.51
CA LYS A 191 2.82 19.60 -7.06
C LYS A 191 3.08 19.89 -5.58
N GLN A 192 3.41 18.86 -4.81
CA GLN A 192 3.74 18.95 -3.38
C GLN A 192 5.25 18.81 -3.12
N GLY A 193 6.10 18.84 -4.16
CA GLY A 193 7.54 18.63 -4.03
C GLY A 193 7.92 17.20 -3.67
N LEU A 194 7.06 16.23 -4.02
CA LEU A 194 7.26 14.81 -3.75
C LEU A 194 7.38 14.01 -5.04
N ILE A 195 8.07 12.89 -4.97
CA ILE A 195 8.16 11.87 -6.01
C ILE A 195 7.41 10.64 -5.51
N LEU A 196 6.34 10.22 -6.20
CA LEU A 196 5.73 8.91 -5.96
C LEU A 196 6.61 7.84 -6.59
N VAL A 197 7.21 7.01 -5.75
CA VAL A 197 8.25 6.04 -6.10
C VAL A 197 7.66 4.72 -6.52
N ASP A 198 6.83 4.16 -5.68
CA ASP A 198 6.08 2.93 -5.90
C ASP A 198 4.78 2.96 -5.09
N THR A 199 3.85 2.13 -5.48
CA THR A 199 2.58 1.95 -4.77
C THR A 199 1.95 0.61 -5.14
N LYS A 200 0.97 0.16 -4.35
CA LYS A 200 0.12 -0.98 -4.65
C LYS A 200 -1.32 -0.55 -4.82
N TYR A 201 -2.04 -1.23 -5.70
CA TYR A 201 -3.47 -1.09 -5.89
C TYR A 201 -4.16 -2.43 -5.72
N GLU A 202 -5.35 -2.38 -5.16
CA GLU A 202 -6.27 -3.50 -5.10
C GLU A 202 -7.50 -3.20 -5.95
N PHE A 203 -7.92 -4.16 -6.75
CA PHE A 203 -9.11 -4.05 -7.58
C PHE A 203 -10.08 -5.18 -7.25
N GLY A 204 -11.35 -4.95 -7.56
CA GLY A 204 -12.39 -5.95 -7.41
C GLY A 204 -13.56 -5.66 -8.33
N LYS A 205 -14.54 -6.52 -8.31
CA LYS A 205 -15.78 -6.38 -9.09
C LYS A 205 -16.96 -6.07 -8.18
N HIS A 206 -17.82 -5.19 -8.65
CA HIS A 206 -19.17 -5.01 -8.14
C HIS A 206 -20.12 -5.20 -9.31
N GLY A 207 -20.84 -6.33 -9.36
CA GLY A 207 -21.47 -6.80 -10.58
C GLY A 207 -20.43 -7.04 -11.69
N ASP A 208 -20.66 -6.45 -12.85
CA ASP A 208 -19.73 -6.55 -13.98
C ASP A 208 -18.67 -5.44 -14.04
N GLN A 209 -18.72 -4.51 -13.10
CA GLN A 209 -17.84 -3.33 -13.09
C GLN A 209 -16.59 -3.58 -12.26
N ILE A 210 -15.42 -3.30 -12.84
CA ILE A 210 -14.14 -3.27 -12.12
C ILE A 210 -14.06 -1.97 -11.33
N LEU A 211 -13.77 -2.06 -10.04
CA LEU A 211 -13.61 -0.93 -9.12
C LEU A 211 -12.23 -0.97 -8.47
N LEU A 212 -11.67 0.22 -8.25
CA LEU A 212 -10.51 0.40 -7.37
C LEU A 212 -10.98 0.27 -5.92
N MET A 213 -10.29 -0.57 -5.16
CA MET A 213 -10.62 -0.89 -3.77
C MET A 213 -9.58 -0.33 -2.79
N ASP A 214 -9.87 -0.50 -1.50
CA ASP A 214 -8.98 -0.21 -0.37
C ASP A 214 -8.44 1.23 -0.38
N GLU A 215 -7.15 1.38 -0.16
CA GLU A 215 -6.47 2.67 -0.08
C GLU A 215 -5.68 3.00 -1.34
N VAL A 216 -5.49 4.29 -1.60
CA VAL A 216 -4.76 4.78 -2.77
C VAL A 216 -3.77 5.85 -2.35
N HIS A 217 -2.50 5.66 -2.73
CA HIS A 217 -1.41 6.64 -2.57
C HIS A 217 -1.18 7.12 -1.12
N THR A 218 -1.52 6.29 -0.14
CA THR A 218 -1.27 6.61 1.28
C THR A 218 0.18 6.32 1.67
N PRO A 219 0.68 6.84 2.78
CA PRO A 219 2.01 6.51 3.29
C PRO A 219 2.19 5.01 3.63
N ASP A 220 1.11 4.25 3.83
CA ASP A 220 1.16 2.81 4.09
C ASP A 220 1.24 1.98 2.80
N SER A 221 0.53 2.39 1.75
CA SER A 221 0.49 1.70 0.46
C SER A 221 1.54 2.17 -0.53
N SER A 222 2.22 3.29 -0.25
CA SER A 222 3.10 3.97 -1.20
C SER A 222 4.39 4.43 -0.55
N ARG A 223 5.42 4.61 -1.39
CA ARG A 223 6.67 5.26 -1.02
C ARG A 223 6.79 6.57 -1.75
N TYR A 224 7.19 7.62 -1.02
CA TYR A 224 7.49 8.93 -1.58
C TYR A 224 8.91 9.33 -1.23
N PHE A 225 9.61 9.96 -2.18
CA PHE A 225 10.82 10.72 -1.90
C PHE A 225 10.50 12.22 -1.91
N TYR A 226 11.27 13.00 -1.17
CA TYR A 226 11.32 14.44 -1.39
C TYR A 226 12.02 14.72 -2.72
N ALA A 227 11.42 15.54 -3.57
CA ALA A 227 12.00 15.91 -4.87
C ALA A 227 13.25 16.76 -4.67
N GLU A 228 13.24 17.65 -3.67
CA GLU A 228 14.39 18.46 -3.30
C GLU A 228 15.53 17.58 -2.79
N GLY A 229 16.67 17.69 -3.48
CA GLY A 229 17.90 16.95 -3.17
C GLY A 229 17.86 15.47 -3.56
N TYR A 230 16.89 15.02 -4.36
CA TYR A 230 16.87 13.64 -4.87
C TYR A 230 18.10 13.35 -5.75
N GLU A 231 18.36 14.19 -6.75
CA GLU A 231 19.46 13.98 -7.70
C GLU A 231 20.83 14.05 -7.00
N GLU A 232 21.03 15.01 -6.10
CA GLU A 232 22.27 15.16 -5.36
C GLU A 232 22.59 13.94 -4.50
N ARG A 233 21.57 13.44 -3.76
CA ARG A 233 21.73 12.21 -2.95
C ARG A 233 21.94 10.98 -3.82
N PHE A 234 21.21 10.89 -4.94
CA PHE A 234 21.34 9.77 -5.86
C PHE A 234 22.75 9.72 -6.45
N GLU A 235 23.30 10.84 -6.92
CA GLU A 235 24.66 10.90 -7.45
C GLU A 235 25.73 10.64 -6.38
N ALA A 236 25.50 11.07 -5.15
CA ALA A 236 26.39 10.81 -4.02
C ALA A 236 26.26 9.37 -3.47
N GLY A 237 25.27 8.59 -3.90
CA GLY A 237 24.98 7.27 -3.34
C GLY A 237 24.46 7.31 -1.91
N GLU A 238 23.84 8.42 -1.51
CA GLU A 238 23.28 8.62 -0.19
C GLU A 238 21.81 8.15 -0.10
N PRO A 239 21.33 7.78 1.10
CA PRO A 239 19.93 7.46 1.32
C PRO A 239 19.01 8.62 0.95
N GLN A 240 17.88 8.31 0.32
CA GLN A 240 16.86 9.31 -0.01
C GLN A 240 16.07 9.74 1.24
N LYS A 241 15.70 11.01 1.31
CA LYS A 241 14.67 11.46 2.27
C LYS A 241 13.32 10.94 1.79
N GLN A 242 12.62 10.20 2.64
CA GLN A 242 11.39 9.52 2.24
C GLN A 242 10.26 9.69 3.26
N LEU A 243 9.03 9.68 2.72
CA LEU A 243 7.79 9.55 3.45
C LEU A 243 7.18 8.19 3.11
N SER A 244 7.27 7.26 4.03
CA SER A 244 6.73 5.91 3.89
C SER A 244 6.89 5.19 5.22
N LYS A 245 6.31 4.00 5.31
CA LYS A 245 6.50 3.12 6.45
C LYS A 245 7.89 2.45 6.52
N GLU A 246 8.75 2.66 5.51
CA GLU A 246 10.07 2.01 5.46
C GLU A 246 10.94 2.38 6.67
N PHE A 247 10.88 3.63 7.17
CA PHE A 247 11.62 4.03 8.36
C PHE A 247 11.24 3.23 9.61
N VAL A 248 10.00 2.76 9.71
CA VAL A 248 9.58 1.87 10.80
C VAL A 248 10.23 0.50 10.64
N ARG A 249 10.30 0.00 9.40
CA ARG A 249 10.98 -1.28 9.10
C ARG A 249 12.48 -1.20 9.37
N GLU A 250 13.13 -0.09 8.96
CA GLU A 250 14.54 0.16 9.25
C GLU A 250 14.79 0.19 10.76
N TRP A 251 13.99 0.96 11.51
CA TRP A 251 14.09 0.99 12.96
C TRP A 251 13.90 -0.40 13.61
N LEU A 252 12.95 -1.18 13.13
CA LEU A 252 12.74 -2.56 13.62
C LEU A 252 13.95 -3.45 13.31
N MET A 253 14.50 -3.39 12.10
CA MET A 253 15.67 -4.14 11.68
C MET A 253 16.91 -3.79 12.49
N ASP A 254 17.14 -2.49 12.73
CA ASP A 254 18.26 -2.00 13.56
C ASP A 254 18.17 -2.47 15.00
N ASN A 255 16.95 -2.78 15.48
CA ASN A 255 16.69 -3.35 16.79
C ASN A 255 16.49 -4.88 16.76
N GLY A 256 16.89 -5.55 15.67
CA GLY A 256 16.93 -7.01 15.56
C GLY A 256 15.59 -7.69 15.25
N PHE A 257 14.58 -6.94 14.78
CA PHE A 257 13.26 -7.48 14.44
C PHE A 257 12.97 -7.42 12.94
N GLN A 258 12.61 -8.57 12.38
CA GLN A 258 12.21 -8.72 10.96
C GLN A 258 10.96 -9.61 10.79
N GLY A 259 10.18 -9.79 11.85
CA GLY A 259 8.99 -10.65 11.83
C GLY A 259 9.27 -12.15 11.83
N LYS A 260 10.53 -12.58 12.06
CA LYS A 260 10.91 -14.01 12.07
C LYS A 260 10.51 -14.65 13.39
N GLU A 261 10.28 -15.98 13.34
CA GLU A 261 9.96 -16.77 14.53
C GLU A 261 11.02 -16.59 15.62
N GLY A 262 10.58 -16.43 16.86
CA GLY A 262 11.45 -16.22 18.04
C GLY A 262 11.95 -14.79 18.23
N GLN A 263 11.72 -13.87 17.30
CA GLN A 263 12.06 -12.47 17.48
C GLN A 263 10.98 -11.74 18.29
N GLN A 264 11.40 -10.78 19.10
CA GLN A 264 10.50 -9.93 19.87
C GLN A 264 10.49 -8.50 19.28
N VAL A 265 9.30 -7.91 19.20
CA VAL A 265 9.17 -6.51 18.82
C VAL A 265 9.88 -5.64 19.86
N PRO A 266 10.79 -4.74 19.45
CA PRO A 266 11.48 -3.84 20.39
C PRO A 266 10.47 -2.93 21.10
N GLU A 267 10.87 -2.45 22.28
CA GLU A 267 10.01 -1.58 23.08
C GLU A 267 9.69 -0.27 22.31
N MET A 268 8.42 -0.03 22.06
CA MET A 268 7.93 1.21 21.48
C MET A 268 7.77 2.27 22.60
N THR A 269 8.82 3.00 22.91
CA THR A 269 8.75 4.11 23.88
C THR A 269 7.83 5.22 23.36
N ASP A 270 7.41 6.12 24.23
CA ASP A 270 6.59 7.28 23.82
C ASP A 270 7.34 8.20 22.85
N GLU A 271 8.66 8.26 22.94
CA GLU A 271 9.52 9.00 22.01
C GLU A 271 9.50 8.35 20.60
N VAL A 272 9.60 7.03 20.52
CA VAL A 272 9.48 6.28 19.25
C VAL A 272 8.11 6.51 18.62
N VAL A 273 7.03 6.39 19.42
CA VAL A 273 5.66 6.64 18.93
C VAL A 273 5.51 8.07 18.42
N ALA A 274 6.01 9.08 19.18
CA ALA A 274 5.98 10.47 18.75
C ALA A 274 6.78 10.72 17.46
N GLY A 275 7.94 10.09 17.32
CA GLY A 275 8.76 10.15 16.11
C GLY A 275 8.07 9.54 14.89
N ILE A 276 7.33 8.45 15.08
CA ILE A 276 6.51 7.84 14.03
C ILE A 276 5.33 8.76 13.68
N THR A 277 4.60 9.25 14.68
CA THR A 277 3.46 10.19 14.47
C THR A 277 3.86 11.43 13.67
N ALA A 278 5.04 11.97 13.93
CA ALA A 278 5.53 13.17 13.24
C ALA A 278 5.85 12.95 11.76
N ARG A 279 5.94 11.71 11.31
CA ARG A 279 6.25 11.35 9.91
C ARG A 279 5.03 10.98 9.08
N TYR A 280 3.89 10.70 9.74
CA TYR A 280 2.60 10.53 9.07
C TYR A 280 1.93 11.88 8.82
#